data_02d7f9136818087f9c06ca35d8f4debb
#
_entry.id   02d7f9136818087f9c06ca35d8f4debb
#
_cell.length_a   1.000
_cell.length_b   1.000
_cell.length_c   1.000
_cell.angle_alpha   90.00
_cell.angle_beta   90.00
_cell.angle_gamma   90.00
#
_symmetry.space_group_name_H-M   'P 1'
#
loop_
_entity.id
_entity.type
_entity.pdbx_description
1 polymer ?
#
loop_
_entity_poly.entity_id
_entity_poly.type
_entity_poly.pdbx_seq_one_letter_code
_entity_poly.pdbx_strand_id
1 'polypeptide(L)'
;MNKLVATKYRDNNLNTMMIDWYIGKRCNFSCSYCADFIHDNYSAHVPFSQMKIFVDKIVARFGTNIHWSLTGGEPTLNPDFIELLKYLQDKKHEISVCTNGSRSIEYMRQMYQYVDNITYSLHFEHVSLKLDEYTNKAFLLEDYRKNYNLTIPKDKLGWELGQMQPKRLIVRFMALPGFSNEIKDLTKLVSDYGIEKIEHRIIRPQAEFFVEENKVQLPDGSYRWKIKKPKTDIDNDTKVSPNDDNKQEFTKILAREERWYDDTDRQLLQDMYSAINNERKWLIGYVERDDGSIITENFHYNTMNFEYKTNFKGWTCYAGVTLLKVAPNGDIFIANCFQGGPLANIYTMDDSVQLPNIPVICEKTRCTDPMDLRQKKYKEEKYKDLVNGIPNSNNTGYN
;
A
#
# COMPACT_ATOMS: atom_id res chain seq x y z
N MET A 1 -24.83 12.01 18.23
CA MET A 1 -23.84 10.95 17.80
C MET A 1 -22.63 11.63 17.18
N ASN A 2 -21.44 11.30 17.68
CA ASN A 2 -20.18 11.80 17.11
C ASN A 2 -20.08 11.45 15.62
N LYS A 3 -19.78 12.43 14.76
CA LYS A 3 -19.81 12.27 13.31
C LYS A 3 -18.47 12.63 12.69
N LEU A 4 -17.83 11.68 12.02
CA LEU A 4 -16.61 11.96 11.26
C LEU A 4 -16.94 12.93 10.12
N VAL A 5 -16.18 14.04 10.01
CA VAL A 5 -16.44 15.12 9.04
C VAL A 5 -15.27 15.43 8.14
N ALA A 6 -14.03 15.10 8.57
CA ALA A 6 -12.84 15.25 7.74
C ALA A 6 -11.75 14.24 8.16
N THR A 7 -10.85 13.90 7.24
CA THR A 7 -9.69 13.05 7.50
C THR A 7 -8.45 13.54 6.76
N LYS A 8 -7.28 13.37 7.38
CA LYS A 8 -5.99 13.57 6.73
C LYS A 8 -4.93 12.61 7.28
N TYR A 9 -3.83 12.46 6.58
CA TYR A 9 -2.66 11.73 7.06
C TYR A 9 -1.89 12.58 8.09
N ARG A 10 -1.31 11.93 9.10
CA ARG A 10 -0.64 12.60 10.21
C ARG A 10 0.67 13.27 9.81
N ASP A 11 1.47 12.61 8.99
CA ASP A 11 2.78 13.11 8.57
C ASP A 11 2.61 13.99 7.32
N ASN A 12 2.13 15.19 7.55
CA ASN A 12 1.82 16.14 6.50
C ASN A 12 3.05 16.95 6.05
N ASN A 13 3.96 16.33 5.35
CA ASN A 13 4.70 17.06 4.30
C ASN A 13 3.76 17.17 3.10
N LEU A 14 2.78 18.05 3.25
CA LEU A 14 1.50 18.10 2.52
C LEU A 14 1.57 18.51 1.07
N ASN A 15 2.77 18.78 0.56
CA ASN A 15 2.97 19.18 -0.83
C ASN A 15 3.69 18.08 -1.64
N THR A 16 3.85 16.89 -1.08
CA THR A 16 4.49 15.79 -1.78
C THR A 16 3.47 15.09 -2.67
N MET A 17 3.71 15.12 -3.98
CA MET A 17 2.97 14.29 -4.94
C MET A 17 3.39 12.84 -4.76
N MET A 18 2.46 11.94 -4.54
CA MET A 18 2.70 10.49 -4.44
C MET A 18 2.37 9.82 -5.77
N ILE A 19 3.32 9.07 -6.31
CA ILE A 19 3.11 8.22 -7.50
C ILE A 19 3.17 6.76 -7.05
N ASP A 20 2.01 6.12 -6.96
CA ASP A 20 1.93 4.68 -6.70
C ASP A 20 2.00 3.92 -8.03
N TRP A 21 3.18 3.43 -8.36
CA TRP A 21 3.49 2.90 -9.69
C TRP A 21 3.73 1.40 -9.69
N TYR A 22 2.86 0.67 -10.38
CA TYR A 22 3.08 -0.72 -10.75
C TYR A 22 3.93 -0.78 -12.03
N ILE A 23 5.25 -1.03 -11.89
CA ILE A 23 6.22 -0.95 -13.00
C ILE A 23 5.95 -1.98 -14.09
N GLY A 24 5.20 -3.05 -13.78
CA GLY A 24 4.80 -4.09 -14.72
C GLY A 24 4.07 -5.22 -14.01
N LYS A 25 3.65 -6.22 -14.77
CA LYS A 25 2.90 -7.37 -14.26
C LYS A 25 3.80 -8.54 -13.87
N ARG A 26 5.00 -8.66 -14.48
CA ARG A 26 5.82 -9.85 -14.33
C ARG A 26 6.23 -10.09 -12.89
N CYS A 27 5.92 -11.31 -12.40
CA CYS A 27 6.23 -11.77 -11.05
C CYS A 27 6.70 -13.23 -11.10
N ASN A 28 7.63 -13.60 -10.23
CA ASN A 28 8.07 -14.99 -10.08
C ASN A 28 7.25 -15.75 -9.03
N PHE A 29 6.36 -15.06 -8.31
CA PHE A 29 5.38 -15.69 -7.43
C PHE A 29 4.01 -15.71 -8.11
N SER A 30 3.23 -16.74 -7.84
CA SER A 30 1.86 -16.89 -8.33
C SER A 30 0.90 -16.95 -7.15
N CYS A 31 0.91 -15.91 -6.32
CA CYS A 31 0.06 -15.83 -5.14
C CYS A 31 -1.40 -15.87 -5.55
N SER A 32 -2.16 -16.75 -4.92
CA SER A 32 -3.56 -17.01 -5.21
C SER A 32 -4.50 -15.82 -4.97
N TYR A 33 -4.11 -14.94 -4.05
CA TYR A 33 -4.83 -13.72 -3.70
C TYR A 33 -4.42 -12.50 -4.52
N CYS A 34 -3.48 -12.67 -5.45
CA CYS A 34 -3.05 -11.59 -6.31
C CYS A 34 -3.91 -11.56 -7.59
N ALA A 35 -4.49 -10.41 -7.90
CA ALA A 35 -5.38 -10.28 -9.05
C ALA A 35 -4.61 -10.43 -10.37
N ASP A 36 -5.19 -11.14 -11.35
CA ASP A 36 -4.55 -11.43 -12.65
C ASP A 36 -4.23 -10.16 -13.45
N PHE A 37 -4.96 -9.07 -13.20
CA PHE A 37 -4.66 -7.80 -13.88
C PHE A 37 -3.41 -7.09 -13.35
N ILE A 38 -2.88 -7.50 -12.17
CA ILE A 38 -1.69 -6.88 -11.56
C ILE A 38 -0.45 -7.77 -11.63
N HIS A 39 -0.57 -9.06 -11.93
CA HIS A 39 0.60 -9.93 -12.03
C HIS A 39 0.41 -11.06 -13.06
N ASP A 40 1.53 -11.46 -13.67
CA ASP A 40 1.70 -12.68 -14.46
C ASP A 40 3.19 -13.07 -14.46
N ASN A 41 3.53 -14.16 -15.17
CA ASN A 41 4.92 -14.62 -15.28
C ASN A 41 5.51 -14.49 -16.69
N TYR A 42 4.82 -13.85 -17.63
CA TYR A 42 5.17 -13.81 -19.05
C TYR A 42 5.23 -12.41 -19.65
N SER A 43 4.61 -11.40 -19.06
CA SER A 43 4.63 -10.03 -19.59
C SER A 43 6.06 -9.51 -19.76
N ALA A 44 6.28 -8.75 -20.81
CA ALA A 44 7.55 -8.07 -21.02
C ALA A 44 7.83 -7.04 -19.93
N HIS A 45 9.10 -6.84 -19.63
CA HIS A 45 9.51 -5.74 -18.75
C HIS A 45 9.44 -4.41 -19.49
N VAL A 46 9.10 -3.36 -18.74
CA VAL A 46 9.14 -1.98 -19.26
C VAL A 46 10.60 -1.54 -19.33
N PRO A 47 11.12 -1.11 -20.49
CA PRO A 47 12.49 -0.67 -20.62
C PRO A 47 12.74 0.68 -19.95
N PHE A 48 13.95 0.93 -19.48
CA PHE A 48 14.33 2.18 -18.80
C PHE A 48 13.98 3.42 -19.61
N SER A 49 14.17 3.37 -20.92
CA SER A 49 13.88 4.52 -21.80
C SER A 49 12.42 4.98 -21.70
N GLN A 50 11.47 4.07 -21.59
CA GLN A 50 10.05 4.39 -21.38
C GLN A 50 9.78 4.89 -19.97
N MET A 51 10.36 4.22 -18.96
CA MET A 51 10.24 4.65 -17.57
C MET A 51 10.77 6.07 -17.38
N LYS A 52 11.90 6.39 -18.00
CA LYS A 52 12.52 7.72 -17.97
C LYS A 52 11.61 8.81 -18.54
N ILE A 53 10.99 8.57 -19.69
CA ILE A 53 10.07 9.53 -20.32
C ILE A 53 8.91 9.85 -19.37
N PHE A 54 8.33 8.84 -18.72
CA PHE A 54 7.27 9.04 -17.75
C PHE A 54 7.74 9.85 -16.54
N VAL A 55 8.88 9.49 -15.94
CA VAL A 55 9.46 10.22 -14.81
C VAL A 55 9.68 11.69 -15.18
N ASP A 56 10.26 11.98 -16.36
CA ASP A 56 10.53 13.35 -16.78
C ASP A 56 9.24 14.17 -16.94
N LYS A 57 8.18 13.60 -17.50
CA LYS A 57 6.87 14.26 -17.61
C LYS A 57 6.25 14.57 -16.25
N ILE A 58 6.31 13.62 -15.31
CA ILE A 58 5.80 13.84 -13.95
C ILE A 58 6.62 14.91 -13.22
N VAL A 59 7.95 14.86 -13.33
CA VAL A 59 8.83 15.86 -12.72
C VAL A 59 8.61 17.25 -13.32
N ALA A 60 8.47 17.36 -14.64
CA ALA A 60 8.15 18.63 -15.29
C ALA A 60 6.82 19.22 -14.79
N ARG A 61 5.86 18.38 -14.47
CA ARG A 61 4.53 18.81 -13.99
C ARG A 61 4.49 19.16 -12.51
N PHE A 62 5.10 18.35 -11.65
CA PHE A 62 4.95 18.43 -10.19
C PHE A 62 6.22 18.89 -9.47
N GLY A 63 7.31 19.11 -10.20
CA GLY A 63 8.59 19.50 -9.62
C GLY A 63 9.33 18.36 -8.95
N THR A 64 10.12 18.67 -7.92
CA THR A 64 11.02 17.71 -7.27
C THR A 64 10.47 17.06 -6.01
N ASN A 65 9.34 17.54 -5.49
CA ASN A 65 8.75 16.99 -4.26
C ASN A 65 7.80 15.83 -4.57
N ILE A 66 8.38 14.73 -5.03
CA ILE A 66 7.63 13.52 -5.43
C ILE A 66 8.10 12.32 -4.61
N HIS A 67 7.13 11.57 -4.10
CA HIS A 67 7.35 10.26 -3.48
C HIS A 67 6.94 9.16 -4.47
N TRP A 68 7.90 8.37 -4.92
CA TRP A 68 7.69 7.22 -5.78
C TRP A 68 7.50 5.97 -4.95
N SER A 69 6.30 5.41 -4.98
CA SER A 69 5.97 4.10 -4.38
C SER A 69 5.99 3.05 -5.49
N LEU A 70 7.10 2.33 -5.61
CA LEU A 70 7.35 1.40 -6.69
C LEU A 70 6.96 -0.02 -6.28
N THR A 71 6.10 -0.62 -7.08
CA THR A 71 5.59 -1.98 -6.88
C THR A 71 5.24 -2.62 -8.25
N GLY A 72 4.37 -3.58 -8.29
CA GLY A 72 3.93 -4.24 -9.52
C GLY A 72 3.70 -5.72 -9.29
N GLY A 73 4.05 -6.58 -10.25
CA GLY A 73 4.28 -7.99 -10.00
C GLY A 73 5.43 -8.13 -9.00
N GLU A 74 6.64 -8.28 -9.50
CA GLU A 74 7.85 -8.13 -8.69
C GLU A 74 8.79 -7.14 -9.39
N PRO A 75 8.93 -5.90 -8.89
CA PRO A 75 9.69 -4.85 -9.58
C PRO A 75 11.16 -5.20 -9.75
N THR A 76 11.74 -5.97 -8.83
CA THR A 76 13.17 -6.33 -8.86
C THR A 76 13.52 -7.33 -9.98
N LEU A 77 12.53 -7.91 -10.65
CA LEU A 77 12.75 -8.75 -11.83
C LEU A 77 13.04 -7.94 -13.09
N ASN A 78 12.62 -6.66 -13.12
CA ASN A 78 12.93 -5.80 -14.24
C ASN A 78 14.46 -5.56 -14.30
N PRO A 79 15.15 -5.90 -15.39
CA PRO A 79 16.60 -5.75 -15.52
C PRO A 79 17.06 -4.28 -15.38
N ASP A 80 16.20 -3.35 -15.74
CA ASP A 80 16.50 -1.91 -15.73
C ASP A 80 16.08 -1.23 -14.41
N PHE A 81 15.64 -2.02 -13.42
CA PHE A 81 15.10 -1.46 -12.18
C PHE A 81 16.12 -0.65 -11.38
N ILE A 82 17.35 -1.15 -11.27
CA ILE A 82 18.43 -0.41 -10.56
C ILE A 82 18.76 0.91 -11.29
N GLU A 83 18.70 0.91 -12.61
CA GLU A 83 18.93 2.13 -13.41
C GLU A 83 17.83 3.18 -13.15
N LEU A 84 16.57 2.73 -13.07
CA LEU A 84 15.47 3.59 -12.68
C LEU A 84 15.67 4.20 -11.28
N LEU A 85 16.07 3.38 -10.30
CA LEU A 85 16.30 3.86 -8.93
C LEU A 85 17.40 4.91 -8.84
N LYS A 86 18.52 4.70 -9.55
CA LYS A 86 19.59 5.71 -9.67
C LYS A 86 19.05 7.01 -10.25
N TYR A 87 18.28 6.90 -11.34
CA TYR A 87 17.72 8.06 -12.00
C TYR A 87 16.80 8.89 -11.11
N LEU A 88 15.96 8.21 -10.32
CA LEU A 88 15.07 8.87 -9.35
C LEU A 88 15.85 9.51 -8.20
N GLN A 89 16.88 8.84 -7.68
CA GLN A 89 17.72 9.34 -6.60
C GLN A 89 18.52 10.58 -7.05
N ASP A 90 19.07 10.58 -8.28
CA ASP A 90 19.80 11.73 -8.84
C ASP A 90 18.92 12.98 -8.92
N LYS A 91 17.60 12.79 -9.05
CA LYS A 91 16.60 13.86 -9.01
C LYS A 91 16.16 14.23 -7.59
N LYS A 92 16.70 13.58 -6.56
CA LYS A 92 16.40 13.80 -5.12
C LYS A 92 14.95 13.53 -4.76
N HIS A 93 14.36 12.49 -5.35
CA HIS A 93 13.02 12.04 -5.01
C HIS A 93 13.04 11.06 -3.85
N GLU A 94 11.97 11.04 -3.06
CA GLU A 94 11.74 9.96 -2.08
C GLU A 94 11.30 8.69 -2.82
N ILE A 95 11.92 7.55 -2.47
CA ILE A 95 11.71 6.28 -3.17
C ILE A 95 11.36 5.19 -2.16
N SER A 96 10.19 4.58 -2.33
CA SER A 96 9.76 3.39 -1.60
C SER A 96 9.59 2.22 -2.55
N VAL A 97 10.04 1.05 -2.16
CA VAL A 97 9.91 -0.19 -2.96
C VAL A 97 9.20 -1.25 -2.15
N CYS A 98 8.19 -1.89 -2.77
CA CYS A 98 7.58 -3.10 -2.24
C CYS A 98 8.06 -4.30 -3.05
N THR A 99 8.65 -5.30 -2.39
CA THR A 99 9.23 -6.48 -3.03
C THR A 99 8.89 -7.75 -2.26
N ASN A 100 8.80 -8.87 -2.98
CA ASN A 100 8.64 -10.20 -2.39
C ASN A 100 9.97 -10.80 -1.88
N GLY A 101 11.08 -10.09 -2.03
CA GLY A 101 12.38 -10.48 -1.51
C GLY A 101 13.03 -11.69 -2.20
N SER A 102 12.57 -12.08 -3.37
CA SER A 102 13.08 -13.28 -4.07
C SER A 102 14.49 -13.14 -4.63
N ARG A 103 15.00 -11.91 -4.78
CA ARG A 103 16.37 -11.65 -5.24
C ARG A 103 17.40 -11.97 -4.16
N SER A 104 18.67 -12.13 -4.57
CA SER A 104 19.78 -12.34 -3.64
C SER A 104 19.95 -11.16 -2.68
N ILE A 105 20.60 -11.40 -1.56
CA ILE A 105 20.87 -10.35 -0.57
C ILE A 105 21.79 -9.25 -1.12
N GLU A 106 22.72 -9.61 -2.01
CA GLU A 106 23.62 -8.67 -2.67
C GLU A 106 22.83 -7.68 -3.54
N TYR A 107 21.87 -8.20 -4.33
CA TYR A 107 20.96 -7.36 -5.13
C TYR A 107 20.11 -6.45 -4.24
N MET A 108 19.55 -7.00 -3.15
CA MET A 108 18.73 -6.24 -2.21
C MET A 108 19.55 -5.11 -1.53
N ARG A 109 20.81 -5.36 -1.17
CA ARG A 109 21.71 -4.35 -0.65
C ARG A 109 22.06 -3.28 -1.68
N GLN A 110 22.32 -3.67 -2.93
CA GLN A 110 22.53 -2.72 -4.02
C GLN A 110 21.30 -1.82 -4.22
N MET A 111 20.12 -2.41 -4.26
CA MET A 111 18.87 -1.67 -4.36
C MET A 111 18.70 -0.70 -3.17
N TYR A 112 19.00 -1.15 -1.95
CA TYR A 112 18.81 -0.35 -0.74
C TYR A 112 19.72 0.90 -0.69
N GLN A 113 20.79 0.96 -1.49
CA GLN A 113 21.60 2.18 -1.59
C GLN A 113 20.79 3.34 -2.16
N TYR A 114 19.85 3.08 -3.07
CA TYR A 114 19.10 4.07 -3.82
C TYR A 114 17.71 4.37 -3.29
N VAL A 115 17.17 3.55 -2.38
CA VAL A 115 15.79 3.72 -1.86
C VAL A 115 15.78 4.15 -0.40
N ASP A 116 14.73 4.89 -0.01
CA ASP A 116 14.54 5.36 1.36
C ASP A 116 13.77 4.36 2.19
N ASN A 117 12.88 3.59 1.57
CA ASN A 117 12.05 2.61 2.26
C ASN A 117 11.89 1.33 1.47
N ILE A 118 12.14 0.19 2.11
CA ILE A 118 11.80 -1.13 1.59
C ILE A 118 10.64 -1.69 2.40
N THR A 119 9.59 -2.09 1.70
CA THR A 119 8.58 -3.01 2.23
C THR A 119 8.90 -4.41 1.74
N TYR A 120 9.42 -5.22 2.64
CA TYR A 120 9.79 -6.61 2.40
C TYR A 120 8.60 -7.50 2.73
N SER A 121 7.93 -8.03 1.69
CA SER A 121 6.68 -8.78 1.84
C SER A 121 6.93 -10.28 1.86
N LEU A 122 6.51 -10.95 2.95
CA LEU A 122 6.58 -12.39 3.11
C LEU A 122 5.28 -13.04 2.68
N HIS A 123 5.35 -13.85 1.62
CA HIS A 123 4.22 -14.53 0.98
C HIS A 123 4.27 -16.02 1.29
N PHE A 124 3.58 -16.46 2.33
CA PHE A 124 3.65 -17.83 2.88
C PHE A 124 3.44 -18.95 1.86
N GLU A 125 2.61 -18.74 0.85
CA GLU A 125 2.42 -19.73 -0.23
C GLU A 125 3.71 -20.12 -0.96
N HIS A 126 4.69 -19.21 -0.99
CA HIS A 126 5.94 -19.37 -1.74
C HIS A 126 7.16 -19.51 -0.86
N VAL A 127 7.10 -18.98 0.36
CA VAL A 127 8.27 -18.95 1.24
C VAL A 127 8.19 -19.93 2.40
N SER A 128 7.06 -20.62 2.62
CA SER A 128 6.85 -21.49 3.77
C SER A 128 7.94 -22.55 3.95
N LEU A 129 8.48 -23.10 2.85
CA LEU A 129 9.59 -24.07 2.88
C LEU A 129 10.99 -23.43 3.00
N LYS A 130 11.07 -22.10 2.99
CA LYS A 130 12.30 -21.30 2.98
C LYS A 130 12.23 -20.15 3.97
N LEU A 131 11.43 -20.29 5.02
CA LEU A 131 11.19 -19.21 5.98
C LEU A 131 12.50 -18.70 6.60
N ASP A 132 13.40 -19.60 6.96
CA ASP A 132 14.71 -19.22 7.53
C ASP A 132 15.54 -18.37 6.56
N GLU A 133 15.56 -18.73 5.26
CA GLU A 133 16.28 -17.96 4.25
C GLU A 133 15.70 -16.54 4.14
N TYR A 134 14.37 -16.42 4.06
CA TYR A 134 13.71 -15.12 3.90
C TYR A 134 13.79 -14.29 5.19
N THR A 135 13.70 -14.91 6.34
CA THR A 135 13.85 -14.24 7.64
C THR A 135 15.29 -13.73 7.84
N ASN A 136 16.30 -14.55 7.50
CA ASN A 136 17.69 -14.13 7.54
C ASN A 136 17.98 -12.97 6.58
N LYS A 137 17.35 -12.94 5.39
CA LYS A 137 17.45 -11.77 4.49
C LYS A 137 16.88 -10.51 5.15
N ALA A 138 15.75 -10.59 5.85
CA ALA A 138 15.19 -9.47 6.59
C ALA A 138 16.15 -8.95 7.66
N PHE A 139 16.80 -9.84 8.41
CA PHE A 139 17.80 -9.49 9.42
C PHE A 139 19.03 -8.79 8.82
N LEU A 140 19.55 -9.32 7.72
CA LEU A 140 20.69 -8.71 7.01
C LEU A 140 20.35 -7.35 6.41
N LEU A 141 19.11 -7.12 5.99
CA LEU A 141 18.64 -5.81 5.53
C LEU A 141 18.48 -4.83 6.69
N GLU A 142 18.03 -5.30 7.84
CA GLU A 142 17.93 -4.48 9.06
C GLU A 142 19.31 -4.04 9.56
N ASP A 143 20.29 -4.94 9.57
CA ASP A 143 21.66 -4.61 9.92
C ASP A 143 22.26 -3.58 8.96
N TYR A 144 22.01 -3.74 7.65
CA TYR A 144 22.42 -2.75 6.66
C TYR A 144 21.77 -1.40 6.94
N ARG A 145 20.47 -1.37 7.22
CA ARG A 145 19.71 -0.16 7.55
C ARG A 145 20.28 0.56 8.78
N LYS A 146 20.48 -0.19 9.86
CA LYS A 146 21.04 0.35 11.12
C LYS A 146 22.42 0.96 10.87
N ASN A 147 23.30 0.22 10.21
CA ASN A 147 24.65 0.68 9.89
C ASN A 147 24.63 1.92 9.00
N TYR A 148 23.81 1.94 7.96
CA TYR A 148 23.67 3.11 7.10
C TYR A 148 23.18 4.34 7.87
N ASN A 149 22.12 4.20 8.68
CA ASN A 149 21.56 5.31 9.44
C ASN A 149 22.56 5.89 10.45
N LEU A 150 23.47 5.07 10.99
CA LEU A 150 24.55 5.53 11.85
C LEU A 150 25.60 6.39 11.13
N THR A 151 25.69 6.29 9.80
CA THR A 151 26.62 7.14 9.01
C THR A 151 26.06 8.54 8.76
N ILE A 152 24.76 8.74 8.98
CA ILE A 152 24.13 10.05 8.77
C ILE A 152 24.43 10.94 9.96
N PRO A 153 25.05 12.11 9.77
CA PRO A 153 25.27 13.06 10.85
C PRO A 153 23.93 13.47 11.50
N LYS A 154 23.89 13.52 12.83
CA LYS A 154 22.65 13.80 13.57
C LYS A 154 22.03 15.15 13.22
N ASP A 155 22.85 16.13 12.92
CA ASP A 155 22.43 17.49 12.50
C ASP A 155 21.88 17.53 11.08
N LYS A 156 22.12 16.48 10.28
CA LYS A 156 21.59 16.35 8.91
C LYS A 156 20.44 15.36 8.80
N LEU A 157 20.14 14.65 9.88
CA LEU A 157 19.07 13.64 9.90
C LEU A 157 17.73 14.31 10.11
N GLY A 158 16.78 14.13 9.20
CA GLY A 158 15.42 14.64 9.35
C GLY A 158 14.57 14.45 8.10
N TRP A 159 13.39 15.05 8.12
CA TRP A 159 12.38 14.95 7.07
C TRP A 159 12.16 16.27 6.33
N GLU A 160 12.90 17.31 6.70
CA GLU A 160 12.81 18.63 6.05
C GLU A 160 13.62 18.67 4.76
N LEU A 161 13.27 19.62 3.90
CA LEU A 161 13.97 19.81 2.64
C LEU A 161 15.47 20.07 2.89
N GLY A 162 16.31 19.26 2.27
CA GLY A 162 17.77 19.33 2.42
C GLY A 162 18.36 18.46 3.54
N GLN A 163 17.53 17.80 4.34
CA GLN A 163 17.97 16.79 5.30
C GLN A 163 18.07 15.42 4.66
N MET A 164 18.90 14.57 5.24
CA MET A 164 19.02 13.16 4.85
C MET A 164 17.96 12.33 5.60
N GLN A 165 17.12 11.64 4.86
CA GLN A 165 16.12 10.79 5.46
C GLN A 165 16.74 9.47 5.93
N PRO A 166 16.37 8.99 7.13
CA PRO A 166 16.81 7.68 7.58
C PRO A 166 16.16 6.60 6.70
N LYS A 167 16.95 5.62 6.30
CA LYS A 167 16.41 4.43 5.61
C LYS A 167 15.45 3.67 6.51
N ARG A 168 14.40 3.13 5.91
CA ARG A 168 13.35 2.37 6.61
C ARG A 168 13.20 0.98 6.03
N LEU A 169 12.99 0.02 6.89
CA LEU A 169 12.61 -1.34 6.54
C LEU A 169 11.26 -1.67 7.18
N ILE A 170 10.32 -2.12 6.38
CA ILE A 170 9.04 -2.66 6.82
C ILE A 170 9.02 -4.14 6.46
N VAL A 171 8.90 -5.02 7.42
CA VAL A 171 8.61 -6.44 7.17
C VAL A 171 7.10 -6.62 7.18
N ARG A 172 6.56 -7.08 6.06
CA ARG A 172 5.13 -7.27 5.88
C ARG A 172 4.80 -8.74 5.76
N PHE A 173 3.97 -9.22 6.65
CA PHE A 173 3.39 -10.56 6.57
C PHE A 173 2.05 -10.49 5.82
N MET A 174 1.96 -11.26 4.74
CA MET A 174 0.68 -11.48 4.08
C MET A 174 -0.07 -12.52 4.90
N ALA A 175 -1.11 -12.07 5.63
CA ALA A 175 -1.85 -12.89 6.60
C ALA A 175 -2.69 -13.96 5.88
N LEU A 176 -2.02 -15.03 5.42
CA LEU A 176 -2.67 -16.15 4.76
C LEU A 176 -3.45 -16.97 5.80
N PRO A 177 -4.75 -17.25 5.58
CA PRO A 177 -5.54 -18.11 6.46
C PRO A 177 -4.88 -19.46 6.71
N GLY A 178 -4.91 -19.95 7.94
CA GLY A 178 -4.28 -21.19 8.37
C GLY A 178 -2.75 -21.09 8.62
N PHE A 179 -2.15 -19.88 8.58
CA PHE A 179 -0.75 -19.63 8.93
C PHE A 179 -0.61 -18.67 10.12
N SER A 180 -1.66 -18.49 10.89
CA SER A 180 -1.69 -17.46 11.93
C SER A 180 -0.67 -17.70 13.05
N ASN A 181 -0.44 -18.98 13.42
CA ASN A 181 0.57 -19.32 14.44
C ASN A 181 1.98 -19.04 13.93
N GLU A 182 2.31 -19.46 12.70
CA GLU A 182 3.60 -19.20 12.07
C GLU A 182 3.84 -17.69 11.93
N ILE A 183 2.80 -16.93 11.57
CA ILE A 183 2.89 -15.47 11.48
C ILE A 183 3.18 -14.86 12.85
N LYS A 184 2.54 -15.35 13.90
CA LYS A 184 2.76 -14.90 15.28
C LYS A 184 4.21 -15.16 15.72
N ASP A 185 4.71 -16.38 15.51
CA ASP A 185 6.05 -16.78 15.90
C ASP A 185 7.11 -15.99 15.12
N LEU A 186 6.92 -15.81 13.82
CA LEU A 186 7.81 -14.99 13.00
C LEU A 186 7.73 -13.51 13.35
N THR A 187 6.54 -13.01 13.68
CA THR A 187 6.38 -11.62 14.16
C THR A 187 7.19 -11.40 15.41
N LYS A 188 7.11 -12.34 16.37
CA LYS A 188 7.91 -12.27 17.57
C LYS A 188 9.42 -12.34 17.27
N LEU A 189 9.85 -13.30 16.45
CA LEU A 189 11.23 -13.46 16.06
C LEU A 189 11.81 -12.20 15.38
N VAL A 190 11.06 -11.62 14.45
CA VAL A 190 11.45 -10.39 13.72
C VAL A 190 11.49 -9.18 14.67
N SER A 191 10.55 -9.10 15.61
CA SER A 191 10.52 -8.05 16.64
C SER A 191 11.68 -8.19 17.64
N ASP A 192 11.96 -9.40 18.10
CA ASP A 192 13.06 -9.70 19.04
C ASP A 192 14.44 -9.37 18.41
N TYR A 193 14.57 -9.51 17.09
CA TYR A 193 15.77 -9.07 16.36
C TYR A 193 15.93 -7.53 16.32
N GLY A 194 14.86 -6.81 16.62
CA GLY A 194 14.84 -5.35 16.66
C GLY A 194 14.39 -4.69 15.36
N ILE A 195 13.62 -5.40 14.53
CA ILE A 195 12.88 -4.80 13.41
C ILE A 195 11.62 -4.17 13.98
N GLU A 196 11.58 -2.84 14.01
CA GLU A 196 10.50 -2.08 14.64
C GLU A 196 9.23 -1.99 13.80
N LYS A 197 9.37 -2.07 12.47
CA LYS A 197 8.23 -1.86 11.55
C LYS A 197 7.78 -3.19 10.98
N ILE A 198 6.73 -3.75 11.58
CA ILE A 198 6.08 -4.97 11.15
C ILE A 198 4.65 -4.65 10.75
N GLU A 199 4.25 -5.11 9.57
CA GLU A 199 2.88 -4.98 9.07
C GLU A 199 2.28 -6.36 8.83
N HIS A 200 1.00 -6.52 9.18
CA HIS A 200 0.22 -7.69 8.83
C HIS A 200 -0.84 -7.24 7.83
N ARG A 201 -0.79 -7.76 6.62
CA ARG A 201 -1.76 -7.42 5.60
C ARG A 201 -2.77 -8.55 5.45
N ILE A 202 -4.03 -8.24 5.76
CA ILE A 202 -5.15 -9.14 5.48
C ILE A 202 -5.23 -9.35 3.97
N ILE A 203 -5.28 -10.61 3.59
CA ILE A 203 -5.47 -11.03 2.21
C ILE A 203 -6.95 -10.92 1.88
N ARG A 204 -7.21 -10.39 0.70
CA ARG A 204 -8.55 -10.36 0.12
C ARG A 204 -8.55 -11.29 -1.08
N PRO A 205 -9.14 -12.46 -0.91
CA PRO A 205 -9.24 -13.39 -2.00
C PRO A 205 -10.18 -12.89 -3.07
N GLN A 206 -9.96 -13.39 -4.27
CA GLN A 206 -10.94 -13.25 -5.34
C GLN A 206 -12.11 -14.21 -5.07
N ALA A 207 -13.33 -13.79 -5.42
CA ALA A 207 -14.56 -14.53 -5.13
C ALA A 207 -14.56 -15.97 -5.65
N GLU A 208 -13.83 -16.21 -6.73
CA GLU A 208 -13.75 -17.48 -7.45
C GLU A 208 -13.01 -18.59 -6.67
N PHE A 209 -12.28 -18.23 -5.60
CA PHE A 209 -11.50 -19.18 -4.81
C PHE A 209 -12.28 -19.86 -3.67
N PHE A 210 -13.53 -19.46 -3.43
CA PHE A 210 -14.33 -19.93 -2.28
C PHE A 210 -15.34 -21.00 -2.61
N VAL A 211 -14.97 -21.97 -3.39
CA VAL A 211 -15.80 -23.16 -3.56
C VAL A 211 -15.43 -24.20 -2.50
N GLU A 212 -16.43 -24.83 -1.88
CA GLU A 212 -16.26 -25.88 -0.84
C GLU A 212 -15.29 -26.99 -1.29
N GLU A 213 -15.21 -27.28 -2.58
CA GLU A 213 -14.30 -28.25 -3.20
C GLU A 213 -12.82 -27.92 -2.99
N ASN A 214 -12.50 -26.68 -2.66
CA ASN A 214 -11.13 -26.25 -2.37
C ASN A 214 -10.79 -26.32 -0.86
N LYS A 215 -11.70 -26.78 -0.03
CA LYS A 215 -11.51 -26.93 1.40
C LYS A 215 -10.81 -28.27 1.69
N VAL A 216 -9.63 -28.22 2.30
CA VAL A 216 -8.88 -29.42 2.69
C VAL A 216 -8.80 -29.47 4.20
N GLN A 217 -9.27 -30.54 4.79
CA GLN A 217 -9.10 -30.79 6.21
C GLN A 217 -7.64 -31.20 6.49
N LEU A 218 -7.02 -30.55 7.46
CA LEU A 218 -5.69 -30.89 7.94
C LEU A 218 -5.74 -32.00 8.98
N PRO A 219 -4.63 -32.72 9.25
CA PRO A 219 -4.58 -33.81 10.24
C PRO A 219 -4.97 -33.38 11.67
N ASP A 220 -4.84 -32.11 12.01
CA ASP A 220 -5.22 -31.51 13.30
C ASP A 220 -6.71 -31.15 13.40
N GLY A 221 -7.49 -31.44 12.35
CA GLY A 221 -8.91 -31.11 12.27
C GLY A 221 -9.22 -29.71 11.75
N SER A 222 -8.22 -28.85 11.58
CA SER A 222 -8.37 -27.54 10.95
C SER A 222 -8.56 -27.65 9.43
N TYR A 223 -8.97 -26.57 8.79
CA TYR A 223 -9.20 -26.54 7.36
C TYR A 223 -8.26 -25.58 6.67
N ARG A 224 -7.66 -26.05 5.56
CA ARG A 224 -6.88 -25.23 4.64
C ARG A 224 -7.62 -25.13 3.31
N TRP A 225 -7.65 -23.93 2.72
CA TRP A 225 -8.17 -23.77 1.38
C TRP A 225 -7.12 -24.14 0.34
N LYS A 226 -7.41 -25.10 -0.52
CA LYS A 226 -6.63 -25.34 -1.74
C LYS A 226 -6.97 -24.25 -2.74
N ILE A 227 -6.03 -23.39 -2.98
CA ILE A 227 -6.17 -22.34 -3.96
C ILE A 227 -5.76 -22.92 -5.31
N LYS A 228 -6.74 -23.38 -6.07
CA LYS A 228 -6.54 -23.69 -7.49
C LYS A 228 -6.70 -22.38 -8.25
N LYS A 229 -5.68 -22.00 -9.04
CA LYS A 229 -5.88 -20.99 -10.08
C LYS A 229 -7.00 -21.49 -11.00
N PRO A 230 -7.97 -20.65 -11.36
CA PRO A 230 -8.88 -20.99 -12.43
C PRO A 230 -8.05 -21.34 -13.68
N LYS A 231 -8.42 -22.38 -14.38
CA LYS A 231 -7.88 -22.61 -15.72
C LYS A 231 -8.21 -21.38 -16.54
N THR A 232 -7.20 -20.68 -17.01
CA THR A 232 -7.33 -19.55 -17.91
C THR A 232 -7.73 -20.07 -19.30
N ASP A 233 -9.01 -20.36 -19.47
CA ASP A 233 -9.68 -20.48 -20.76
C ASP A 233 -10.69 -19.34 -20.89
N ILE A 234 -10.35 -18.17 -20.41
CA ILE A 234 -11.10 -16.96 -20.73
C ILE A 234 -10.24 -16.17 -21.70
N ASP A 235 -10.62 -16.34 -22.96
CA ASP A 235 -10.19 -15.53 -24.08
C ASP A 235 -10.29 -14.04 -23.78
N ASN A 236 -9.29 -13.35 -24.26
CA ASN A 236 -9.02 -11.93 -24.27
C ASN A 236 -10.18 -11.04 -24.75
N ASP A 237 -11.27 -10.85 -24.08
CA ASP A 237 -12.22 -9.81 -24.52
C ASP A 237 -13.23 -9.33 -23.47
N THR A 238 -12.86 -9.24 -22.22
CA THR A 238 -13.68 -8.44 -21.30
C THR A 238 -12.87 -7.29 -20.72
N LYS A 239 -12.96 -6.14 -21.38
CA LYS A 239 -12.83 -4.83 -20.74
C LYS A 239 -13.88 -4.78 -19.64
N VAL A 240 -13.55 -5.26 -18.45
CA VAL A 240 -14.40 -5.09 -17.28
C VAL A 240 -14.28 -3.63 -16.88
N SER A 241 -15.11 -2.80 -17.48
CA SER A 241 -15.53 -1.55 -16.88
C SER A 241 -16.18 -1.93 -15.55
N PRO A 242 -15.86 -1.31 -14.42
CA PRO A 242 -16.55 -1.57 -13.17
C PRO A 242 -17.95 -0.94 -13.24
N ASN A 243 -18.87 -1.60 -13.90
CA ASN A 243 -20.28 -1.23 -13.91
C ASN A 243 -20.96 -1.62 -12.59
N ASP A 244 -22.00 -0.88 -12.25
CA ASP A 244 -22.70 -0.87 -10.96
C ASP A 244 -23.22 -2.23 -10.45
N ASP A 245 -23.40 -3.21 -11.31
CA ASP A 245 -23.86 -4.55 -10.94
C ASP A 245 -22.83 -5.37 -10.13
N ASN A 246 -21.54 -5.08 -10.32
CA ASN A 246 -20.49 -5.66 -9.50
C ASN A 246 -20.44 -5.11 -8.05
N LYS A 247 -21.14 -3.99 -7.76
CA LYS A 247 -21.18 -3.41 -6.41
C LYS A 247 -21.93 -4.29 -5.41
N GLN A 248 -23.03 -4.93 -5.82
CA GLN A 248 -23.79 -5.82 -4.93
C GLN A 248 -23.00 -7.11 -4.66
N GLU A 249 -22.29 -7.62 -5.66
CA GLU A 249 -21.51 -8.83 -5.55
C GLU A 249 -20.25 -8.58 -4.71
N PHE A 250 -19.58 -7.46 -4.90
CA PHE A 250 -18.43 -7.03 -4.09
C PHE A 250 -18.82 -6.80 -2.62
N THR A 251 -19.98 -6.24 -2.35
CA THR A 251 -20.52 -6.09 -0.98
C THR A 251 -20.85 -7.44 -0.35
N LYS A 252 -21.35 -8.39 -1.13
CA LYS A 252 -21.58 -9.78 -0.66
C LYS A 252 -20.28 -10.53 -0.40
N ILE A 253 -19.24 -10.28 -1.19
CA ILE A 253 -17.91 -10.87 -1.00
C ILE A 253 -17.27 -10.35 0.29
N LEU A 254 -17.40 -9.06 0.58
CA LEU A 254 -16.88 -8.46 1.80
C LEU A 254 -17.58 -8.95 3.07
N ALA A 255 -18.88 -9.24 2.99
CA ALA A 255 -19.62 -9.92 4.06
C ALA A 255 -19.19 -11.38 4.26
N ARG A 256 -18.46 -11.96 3.29
CA ARG A 256 -17.87 -13.30 3.35
C ARG A 256 -16.42 -13.30 3.85
N GLU A 257 -15.74 -12.19 3.92
CA GLU A 257 -14.38 -12.07 4.48
C GLU A 257 -14.31 -12.63 5.92
N GLU A 258 -15.38 -12.49 6.70
CA GLU A 258 -15.49 -13.08 8.02
C GLU A 258 -15.40 -14.61 8.04
N ARG A 259 -15.62 -15.28 6.92
CA ARG A 259 -15.62 -16.75 6.83
C ARG A 259 -14.28 -17.35 6.40
N TRP A 260 -13.33 -16.53 6.02
CA TRP A 260 -12.02 -16.97 5.55
C TRP A 260 -11.06 -17.29 6.67
N TYR A 261 -11.07 -16.41 7.64
CA TYR A 261 -10.31 -16.58 8.84
C TYR A 261 -11.19 -17.31 9.84
N ASP A 262 -10.72 -18.44 10.36
CA ASP A 262 -11.37 -19.10 11.48
C ASP A 262 -11.31 -18.21 12.74
N ASP A 263 -11.92 -18.66 13.82
CA ASP A 263 -11.97 -17.87 15.04
C ASP A 263 -10.58 -17.67 15.67
N THR A 264 -9.67 -18.63 15.47
CA THR A 264 -8.27 -18.53 15.91
C THR A 264 -7.52 -17.45 15.11
N ASP A 265 -7.65 -17.49 13.78
CA ASP A 265 -7.08 -16.48 12.88
C ASP A 265 -7.60 -15.09 13.21
N ARG A 266 -8.92 -14.96 13.46
CA ARG A 266 -9.55 -13.67 13.78
C ARG A 266 -9.07 -13.13 15.11
N GLN A 267 -9.03 -13.97 16.14
CA GLN A 267 -8.55 -13.53 17.45
C GLN A 267 -7.10 -13.07 17.36
N LEU A 268 -6.25 -13.83 16.68
CA LEU A 268 -4.84 -13.48 16.50
C LEU A 268 -4.67 -12.16 15.74
N LEU A 269 -5.42 -11.98 14.65
CA LEU A 269 -5.41 -10.73 13.90
C LEU A 269 -5.88 -9.55 14.76
N GLN A 270 -6.91 -9.74 15.58
CA GLN A 270 -7.40 -8.72 16.51
C GLN A 270 -6.34 -8.38 17.57
N ASP A 271 -5.67 -9.38 18.13
CA ASP A 271 -4.60 -9.18 19.13
C ASP A 271 -3.42 -8.42 18.51
N MET A 272 -2.99 -8.81 17.31
CA MET A 272 -1.94 -8.10 16.57
C MET A 272 -2.35 -6.66 16.24
N TYR A 273 -3.60 -6.43 15.86
CA TYR A 273 -4.11 -5.07 15.59
C TYR A 273 -4.28 -4.24 16.85
N SER A 274 -4.63 -4.84 17.95
CA SER A 274 -4.72 -4.15 19.25
C SER A 274 -3.36 -3.69 19.72
N ALA A 275 -2.32 -4.50 19.54
CA ALA A 275 -0.94 -4.13 19.83
C ALA A 275 -0.44 -2.98 18.93
N ILE A 276 -0.77 -3.01 17.63
CA ILE A 276 -0.41 -1.95 16.66
C ILE A 276 -1.19 -0.66 16.92
N ASN A 277 -2.45 -0.75 17.34
CA ASN A 277 -3.30 0.43 17.61
C ASN A 277 -2.75 1.33 18.71
N ASN A 278 -1.94 0.81 19.62
CA ASN A 278 -1.33 1.63 20.67
C ASN A 278 -0.16 2.48 20.19
N GLU A 279 0.48 2.15 19.05
CA GLU A 279 1.72 2.80 18.64
C GLU A 279 1.64 3.65 17.36
N ARG A 280 0.69 3.42 16.42
CA ARG A 280 0.71 4.08 15.09
C ARG A 280 -0.67 4.39 14.53
N LYS A 281 -1.26 5.43 15.04
CA LYS A 281 -2.47 6.02 14.46
C LYS A 281 -2.07 7.03 13.37
N TRP A 282 -2.15 6.63 12.12
CA TRP A 282 -1.61 7.38 10.98
C TRP A 282 -2.58 8.37 10.36
N LEU A 283 -3.87 8.18 10.62
CA LEU A 283 -4.91 9.04 10.10
C LEU A 283 -5.48 9.90 11.24
N ILE A 284 -5.56 11.17 10.99
CA ILE A 284 -6.28 12.10 11.84
C ILE A 284 -7.70 12.23 11.30
N GLY A 285 -8.69 11.86 12.11
CA GLY A 285 -10.09 12.14 11.86
C GLY A 285 -10.55 13.34 12.67
N TYR A 286 -11.32 14.18 12.05
CA TYR A 286 -12.00 15.29 12.70
C TYR A 286 -13.46 14.89 12.92
N VAL A 287 -13.88 14.89 14.16
CA VAL A 287 -15.19 14.40 14.59
C VAL A 287 -16.01 15.54 15.19
N GLU A 288 -17.15 15.81 14.59
CA GLU A 288 -18.12 16.78 15.10
C GLU A 288 -18.99 16.14 16.18
N ARG A 289 -19.07 16.76 17.35
CA ARG A 289 -19.95 16.36 18.45
C ARG A 289 -21.33 16.97 18.30
N ASP A 290 -22.28 16.49 19.10
CA ASP A 290 -23.65 16.99 19.09
C ASP A 290 -23.76 18.49 19.51
N ASP A 291 -22.78 19.01 20.23
CA ASP A 291 -22.66 20.42 20.59
C ASP A 291 -21.99 21.30 19.51
N GLY A 292 -21.65 20.71 18.36
CA GLY A 292 -20.96 21.37 17.25
C GLY A 292 -19.45 21.53 17.43
N SER A 293 -18.88 21.10 18.57
CA SER A 293 -17.43 21.11 18.76
C SER A 293 -16.74 20.07 17.89
N ILE A 294 -15.52 20.40 17.44
CA ILE A 294 -14.68 19.48 16.65
C ILE A 294 -13.56 18.93 17.53
N ILE A 295 -13.47 17.61 17.61
CA ILE A 295 -12.36 16.92 18.24
C ILE A 295 -11.53 16.17 17.21
N THR A 296 -10.28 15.87 17.54
CA THR A 296 -9.41 15.01 16.72
C THR A 296 -9.36 13.61 17.31
N GLU A 297 -9.51 12.63 16.44
CA GLU A 297 -9.28 11.22 16.75
C GLU A 297 -8.20 10.66 15.82
N ASN A 298 -7.36 9.78 16.34
CA ASN A 298 -6.33 9.15 15.53
C ASN A 298 -6.76 7.71 15.19
N PHE A 299 -6.69 7.36 13.92
CA PHE A 299 -7.09 6.05 13.41
C PHE A 299 -5.92 5.33 12.73
N HIS A 300 -5.91 4.03 12.87
CA HIS A 300 -5.17 3.15 11.96
C HIS A 300 -6.08 2.78 10.79
N TYR A 301 -5.53 2.66 9.56
CA TYR A 301 -6.33 2.36 8.38
C TYR A 301 -7.10 1.02 8.48
N ASN A 302 -6.51 0.01 9.13
CA ASN A 302 -7.18 -1.26 9.39
C ASN A 302 -8.39 -1.07 10.31
N THR A 303 -8.26 -0.28 11.39
CA THR A 303 -9.38 0.02 12.29
C THR A 303 -10.53 0.69 11.55
N MET A 304 -10.23 1.67 10.70
CA MET A 304 -11.27 2.31 9.88
C MET A 304 -11.97 1.31 8.95
N ASN A 305 -11.21 0.37 8.37
CA ASN A 305 -11.77 -0.67 7.53
C ASN A 305 -12.68 -1.63 8.31
N PHE A 306 -12.25 -2.08 9.50
CA PHE A 306 -13.04 -2.98 10.35
C PHE A 306 -14.28 -2.31 10.94
N GLU A 307 -14.18 -1.04 11.33
CA GLU A 307 -15.29 -0.28 11.89
C GLU A 307 -16.22 0.30 10.82
N TYR A 308 -16.02 -0.06 9.55
CA TYR A 308 -16.78 0.45 8.40
C TYR A 308 -16.83 1.98 8.29
N LYS A 309 -15.83 2.67 8.85
CA LYS A 309 -15.69 4.14 8.78
C LYS A 309 -15.05 4.64 7.47
N THR A 310 -15.21 3.90 6.39
CA THR A 310 -14.54 4.16 5.10
C THR A 310 -15.50 4.56 3.98
N ASN A 311 -16.74 4.89 4.31
CA ASN A 311 -17.71 5.42 3.35
C ASN A 311 -17.53 6.93 3.19
N PHE A 312 -16.89 7.33 2.08
CA PHE A 312 -16.66 8.74 1.75
C PHE A 312 -17.47 9.21 0.55
N LYS A 313 -18.52 8.48 0.15
CA LYS A 313 -19.38 8.92 -0.95
C LYS A 313 -19.96 10.32 -0.70
N GLY A 314 -19.78 11.21 -1.67
CA GLY A 314 -20.19 12.61 -1.59
C GLY A 314 -19.18 13.53 -0.89
N TRP A 315 -18.04 13.01 -0.38
CA TRP A 315 -17.00 13.83 0.21
C TRP A 315 -16.05 14.37 -0.85
N THR A 316 -15.49 15.53 -0.62
CA THR A 316 -14.36 16.05 -1.40
C THR A 316 -13.09 15.27 -1.04
N CYS A 317 -12.40 14.73 -2.04
CA CYS A 317 -11.20 13.90 -1.93
C CYS A 317 -10.06 14.45 -2.78
N TYR A 318 -8.85 14.55 -2.22
CA TYR A 318 -7.66 15.03 -2.91
C TYR A 318 -6.96 13.97 -3.78
N ALA A 319 -7.63 12.85 -4.06
CA ALA A 319 -7.17 11.89 -5.07
C ALA A 319 -6.96 12.59 -6.43
N GLY A 320 -5.87 12.30 -7.10
CA GLY A 320 -5.46 12.96 -8.35
C GLY A 320 -4.68 14.26 -8.14
N VAL A 321 -4.82 14.92 -6.98
CA VAL A 321 -4.08 16.16 -6.65
C VAL A 321 -2.77 15.84 -5.92
N THR A 322 -2.81 14.87 -5.01
CA THR A 322 -1.67 14.46 -4.19
C THR A 322 -1.31 12.98 -4.32
N LEU A 323 -2.03 12.25 -5.16
CA LEU A 323 -1.79 10.85 -5.48
C LEU A 323 -2.17 10.57 -6.93
N LEU A 324 -1.29 9.90 -7.66
CA LEU A 324 -1.60 9.22 -8.92
C LEU A 324 -1.27 7.74 -8.78
N LYS A 325 -2.13 6.90 -9.34
CA LYS A 325 -1.90 5.47 -9.52
C LYS A 325 -1.52 5.18 -10.95
N VAL A 326 -0.42 4.46 -11.13
CA VAL A 326 -0.04 3.92 -12.45
C VAL A 326 -0.21 2.42 -12.42
N ALA A 327 -1.12 1.91 -13.23
CA ALA A 327 -1.39 0.48 -13.37
C ALA A 327 -0.30 -0.24 -14.18
N PRO A 328 -0.19 -1.57 -14.11
CA PRO A 328 0.85 -2.33 -14.81
C PRO A 328 0.84 -2.18 -16.34
N ASN A 329 -0.31 -1.88 -16.94
CA ASN A 329 -0.47 -1.60 -18.36
C ASN A 329 -0.12 -0.14 -18.74
N GLY A 330 0.32 0.66 -17.78
CA GLY A 330 0.68 2.06 -17.96
C GLY A 330 -0.46 3.06 -17.81
N ASP A 331 -1.69 2.64 -17.57
CA ASP A 331 -2.81 3.55 -17.35
C ASP A 331 -2.65 4.32 -16.05
N ILE A 332 -2.91 5.62 -16.11
CA ILE A 332 -2.83 6.54 -14.98
C ILE A 332 -4.25 6.79 -14.44
N PHE A 333 -4.42 6.62 -13.14
CA PHE A 333 -5.67 6.88 -12.42
C PHE A 333 -5.44 7.90 -11.31
N ILE A 334 -6.51 8.54 -10.83
CA ILE A 334 -6.43 9.48 -9.70
C ILE A 334 -6.04 8.81 -8.39
N ALA A 335 -6.33 7.50 -8.24
CA ALA A 335 -6.08 6.72 -7.01
C ALA A 335 -6.29 5.22 -7.25
N ASN A 336 -6.03 4.40 -6.23
CA ASN A 336 -6.27 2.94 -6.27
C ASN A 336 -7.77 2.56 -6.32
N CYS A 337 -8.67 3.50 -6.06
CA CYS A 337 -10.11 3.30 -6.21
C CYS A 337 -10.60 3.31 -7.66
N PHE A 338 -9.72 3.65 -8.63
CA PHE A 338 -10.02 3.72 -10.07
C PHE A 338 -11.26 4.57 -10.43
N GLN A 339 -11.61 5.54 -9.58
CA GLN A 339 -12.73 6.43 -9.85
C GLN A 339 -12.47 7.28 -11.10
N GLY A 340 -13.48 7.43 -11.96
CA GLY A 340 -13.42 8.25 -13.17
C GLY A 340 -12.71 7.58 -14.36
N GLY A 341 -12.21 6.34 -14.20
CA GLY A 341 -11.45 5.64 -15.23
C GLY A 341 -10.02 6.17 -15.44
N PRO A 342 -9.30 5.69 -16.48
CA PRO A 342 -7.96 6.14 -16.77
C PRO A 342 -7.95 7.58 -17.30
N LEU A 343 -7.02 8.37 -16.77
CA LEU A 343 -6.77 9.76 -17.20
C LEU A 343 -5.92 9.82 -18.46
N ALA A 344 -4.94 8.93 -18.54
CA ALA A 344 -3.95 8.82 -19.60
C ALA A 344 -3.22 7.49 -19.50
N ASN A 345 -2.30 7.24 -20.43
CA ASN A 345 -1.38 6.11 -20.36
C ASN A 345 0.07 6.63 -20.48
N ILE A 346 0.98 6.13 -19.62
CA ILE A 346 2.37 6.61 -19.56
C ILE A 346 3.15 6.41 -20.86
N TYR A 347 2.75 5.44 -21.68
CA TYR A 347 3.43 5.13 -22.94
C TYR A 347 2.95 5.98 -24.11
N THR A 348 1.73 6.52 -24.04
CA THR A 348 1.10 7.27 -25.13
C THR A 348 0.78 8.72 -24.80
N MET A 349 0.90 9.11 -23.49
CA MET A 349 0.62 10.48 -23.08
C MET A 349 1.58 11.48 -23.72
N ASP A 350 1.03 12.57 -24.17
CA ASP A 350 1.75 13.74 -24.65
C ASP A 350 1.57 14.95 -23.69
N ASP A 351 2.08 16.11 -24.08
CA ASP A 351 2.04 17.31 -23.25
C ASP A 351 0.63 17.93 -23.13
N SER A 352 -0.33 17.48 -23.95
CA SER A 352 -1.73 17.94 -23.91
C SER A 352 -2.52 17.30 -22.76
N VAL A 353 -2.04 16.18 -22.20
CA VAL A 353 -2.73 15.46 -21.12
C VAL A 353 -2.83 16.34 -19.89
N GLN A 354 -4.07 16.61 -19.48
CA GLN A 354 -4.37 17.37 -18.28
C GLN A 354 -4.55 16.41 -17.09
N LEU A 355 -3.55 16.40 -16.20
CA LEU A 355 -3.71 15.70 -14.91
C LEU A 355 -4.51 16.57 -13.94
N PRO A 356 -5.30 15.98 -13.02
CA PRO A 356 -6.12 16.72 -12.08
C PRO A 356 -5.30 17.70 -11.23
N ASN A 357 -5.86 18.87 -10.99
CA ASN A 357 -5.31 19.92 -10.13
C ASN A 357 -6.30 20.40 -9.08
N ILE A 358 -7.50 19.86 -9.08
CA ILE A 358 -8.58 20.13 -8.11
C ILE A 358 -9.06 18.79 -7.51
N PRO A 359 -9.51 18.82 -6.24
CA PRO A 359 -10.10 17.65 -5.61
C PRO A 359 -11.35 17.16 -6.34
N VAL A 360 -11.63 15.86 -6.18
CA VAL A 360 -12.81 15.21 -6.78
C VAL A 360 -13.87 14.90 -5.73
N ILE A 361 -15.13 14.81 -6.12
CA ILE A 361 -16.18 14.27 -5.25
C ILE A 361 -16.10 12.73 -5.30
N CYS A 362 -15.94 12.13 -4.11
CA CYS A 362 -15.84 10.68 -3.99
C CYS A 362 -17.16 9.99 -4.31
N GLU A 363 -17.13 9.05 -5.22
CA GLU A 363 -18.30 8.25 -5.62
C GLU A 363 -18.35 6.88 -4.90
N LYS A 364 -17.26 6.52 -4.22
CA LYS A 364 -17.11 5.21 -3.61
C LYS A 364 -17.74 5.14 -2.22
N THR A 365 -18.53 4.12 -2.01
CA THR A 365 -19.11 3.80 -0.71
C THR A 365 -18.09 3.15 0.24
N ARG A 366 -16.94 2.74 -0.27
CA ARG A 366 -15.86 2.12 0.50
C ARG A 366 -14.49 2.51 -0.04
N CYS A 367 -13.65 3.01 0.84
CA CYS A 367 -12.26 3.35 0.59
C CYS A 367 -11.38 2.43 1.45
N THR A 368 -10.74 1.43 0.85
CA THR A 368 -10.05 0.36 1.60
C THR A 368 -8.55 0.32 1.37
N ASP A 369 -8.08 0.99 0.33
CA ASP A 369 -6.65 1.06 0.06
C ASP A 369 -5.96 2.04 1.01
N PRO A 370 -4.83 1.67 1.65
CA PRO A 370 -4.12 2.55 2.57
C PRO A 370 -3.64 3.87 1.94
N MET A 371 -3.24 3.85 0.66
CA MET A 371 -2.80 5.07 -0.03
C MET A 371 -3.97 6.01 -0.30
N ASP A 372 -5.12 5.46 -0.66
CA ASP A 372 -6.35 6.23 -0.85
C ASP A 372 -6.87 6.81 0.47
N LEU A 373 -6.77 6.04 1.57
CA LEU A 373 -7.17 6.51 2.90
C LEU A 373 -6.30 7.68 3.39
N ARG A 374 -5.04 7.72 3.00
CA ARG A 374 -4.12 8.83 3.35
C ARG A 374 -4.49 10.16 2.70
N GLN A 375 -5.27 10.13 1.61
CA GLN A 375 -5.67 11.35 0.93
C GLN A 375 -6.56 12.21 1.83
N LYS A 376 -6.35 13.53 1.82
CA LYS A 376 -7.21 14.49 2.50
C LYS A 376 -8.65 14.34 2.02
N LYS A 377 -9.59 14.32 2.96
CA LYS A 377 -11.02 14.25 2.64
C LYS A 377 -11.81 15.13 3.61
N TYR A 378 -12.85 15.78 3.11
CA TYR A 378 -13.80 16.49 3.95
C TYR A 378 -15.22 16.39 3.36
N LYS A 379 -16.20 16.42 4.27
CA LYS A 379 -17.61 16.20 3.93
C LYS A 379 -18.29 17.41 3.34
N GLU A 380 -18.02 18.59 3.90
CA GLU A 380 -18.63 19.87 3.55
C GLU A 380 -17.53 20.93 3.49
N GLU A 381 -17.70 21.97 2.68
CA GLU A 381 -16.68 23.01 2.46
C GLU A 381 -16.23 23.69 3.76
N LYS A 382 -17.13 23.84 4.76
CA LYS A 382 -16.80 24.38 6.08
C LYS A 382 -15.70 23.60 6.83
N TYR A 383 -15.45 22.32 6.47
CA TYR A 383 -14.42 21.48 7.07
C TYR A 383 -13.11 21.45 6.28
N LYS A 384 -13.02 22.17 5.18
CA LYS A 384 -11.85 22.21 4.29
C LYS A 384 -10.56 22.62 5.00
N ASP A 385 -10.66 23.62 5.87
CA ASP A 385 -9.50 24.16 6.60
C ASP A 385 -8.94 23.19 7.64
N LEU A 386 -9.75 22.25 8.13
CA LEU A 386 -9.29 21.19 9.05
C LEU A 386 -8.22 20.30 8.40
N VAL A 387 -8.32 20.07 7.09
CA VAL A 387 -7.38 19.22 6.33
C VAL A 387 -6.27 20.03 5.66
N ASN A 388 -6.46 21.32 5.40
CA ASN A 388 -5.50 22.20 4.73
C ASN A 388 -4.71 23.10 5.68
N GLY A 389 -5.24 23.32 6.89
CA GLY A 389 -4.57 24.14 7.92
C GLY A 389 -3.34 23.44 8.52
N ILE A 390 -2.35 24.22 8.92
CA ILE A 390 -1.28 23.80 9.84
C ILE A 390 -1.96 23.42 11.16
N PRO A 391 -1.61 22.32 11.84
CA PRO A 391 -2.13 22.05 13.18
C PRO A 391 -1.89 23.28 14.05
N ASN A 392 -2.95 23.84 14.63
CA ASN A 392 -2.80 24.88 15.64
C ASN A 392 -1.84 24.34 16.72
N SER A 393 -0.67 24.96 16.84
CA SER A 393 0.38 24.64 17.81
C SER A 393 -0.07 24.79 19.28
N ASN A 394 -1.32 25.16 19.51
CA ASN A 394 -1.86 25.50 20.84
C ASN A 394 -2.68 24.36 21.48
N ASN A 395 -2.76 23.16 20.92
CA ASN A 395 -3.41 22.03 21.57
C ASN A 395 -2.42 20.87 21.80
N THR A 396 -1.28 21.14 22.41
CA THR A 396 -0.40 20.12 22.98
C THR A 396 -0.88 19.74 24.38
N GLY A 397 -2.06 19.14 24.45
CA GLY A 397 -2.49 18.42 25.64
C GLY A 397 -1.95 16.99 25.57
N TYR A 398 -0.68 16.80 25.84
CA TYR A 398 -0.15 15.51 26.28
C TYR A 398 -0.36 15.40 27.79
N ASN A 399 -1.29 14.59 28.23
CA ASN A 399 -1.31 13.88 29.50
C ASN A 399 -1.42 12.39 29.18
#